data_e21e046f14575740881fc0d500d6ff97
#
_entry.id   e21e046f14575740881fc0d500d6ff97
#
_cell.length_a   1.000
_cell.length_b   1.000
_cell.length_c   1.000
_cell.angle_alpha   90.00
_cell.angle_beta   90.00
_cell.angle_gamma   90.00
#
_symmetry.space_group_name_H-M   'P 1'
#
loop_
_entity.id
_entity.type
_entity.pdbx_description
1 polymer ?
#
loop_
_entity_poly.entity_id
_entity_poly.type
_entity_poly.pdbx_seq_one_letter_code
_entity_poly.pdbx_strand_id
1 'polypeptide(L)'
;ADSTWGLRWASEAHPRSDEPVSEIRWYHASEHLDVEDLFTWSEQVSDRSRIPEVLVIDDEHAVVTYRVARIEPEGVMGGLSEKDLEWIAGLGGSPLDSGGSFIVESNEWPEERIGVPHPEGRMLDASAKQLIDSLSDPSQNTIGADILRDLLSRGLHPRPGFKYGTRWRCYDSRLGEKHAPWLVVHPAEAPN
;
A
#
# COMPACT_ATOMS: atom_id res chain seq x y z
N ALA A 1 -22.00 6.58 -17.02
CA ALA A 1 -22.78 6.01 -15.90
C ALA A 1 -23.15 7.17 -15.01
N ASP A 2 -24.44 7.32 -14.69
CA ASP A 2 -24.87 8.33 -13.71
C ASP A 2 -24.26 7.97 -12.37
N SER A 3 -23.32 8.80 -11.91
CA SER A 3 -22.70 8.60 -10.60
C SER A 3 -23.78 8.82 -9.54
N THR A 4 -24.15 7.76 -8.88
CA THR A 4 -25.07 7.78 -7.75
C THR A 4 -24.37 8.42 -6.56
N TRP A 5 -24.82 9.58 -6.12
CA TRP A 5 -24.21 10.34 -5.04
C TRP A 5 -25.25 10.84 -4.04
N GLY A 6 -24.81 11.14 -2.85
CA GLY A 6 -25.65 11.65 -1.79
C GLY A 6 -24.89 12.53 -0.80
N LEU A 7 -25.62 13.15 0.09
CA LEU A 7 -25.08 13.92 1.20
C LEU A 7 -25.51 13.29 2.52
N ARG A 8 -24.65 13.34 3.52
CA ARG A 8 -24.94 12.88 4.87
C ARG A 8 -24.74 14.01 5.86
N TRP A 9 -25.69 14.17 6.76
CA TRP A 9 -25.66 15.10 7.89
C TRP A 9 -25.34 14.37 9.19
N ALA A 10 -24.89 15.10 10.19
CA ALA A 10 -24.83 14.57 11.55
C ALA A 10 -26.24 14.17 12.03
N SER A 11 -26.32 13.24 12.98
CA SER A 11 -27.59 12.64 13.40
C SER A 11 -28.62 13.65 13.93
N GLU A 12 -28.15 14.76 14.49
CA GLU A 12 -29.06 15.83 15.05
C GLU A 12 -29.16 17.06 14.15
N ALA A 13 -28.51 17.04 12.99
CA ALA A 13 -28.50 18.14 12.04
C ALA A 13 -29.68 18.07 11.07
N HIS A 14 -30.18 19.22 10.65
CA HIS A 14 -31.30 19.30 9.71
C HIS A 14 -30.85 19.83 8.35
N PRO A 15 -31.14 19.14 7.23
CA PRO A 15 -30.66 19.49 5.90
C PRO A 15 -31.00 20.91 5.41
N ARG A 16 -31.94 21.59 6.01
CA ARG A 16 -32.33 22.97 5.64
C ARG A 16 -31.54 24.05 6.38
N SER A 17 -30.92 23.71 7.50
CA SER A 17 -30.22 24.68 8.38
C SER A 17 -28.75 24.37 8.58
N ASP A 18 -28.37 23.13 8.36
CA ASP A 18 -27.01 22.63 8.67
C ASP A 18 -26.30 22.17 7.41
N GLU A 19 -24.98 22.32 7.42
CA GLU A 19 -24.12 21.82 6.36
C GLU A 19 -23.94 20.29 6.46
N PRO A 20 -23.85 19.60 5.32
CA PRO A 20 -23.58 18.17 5.33
C PRO A 20 -22.14 17.89 5.79
N VAL A 21 -21.96 16.81 6.54
CA VAL A 21 -20.64 16.37 7.02
C VAL A 21 -19.92 15.48 6.02
N SER A 22 -20.65 14.85 5.11
CA SER A 22 -20.07 13.94 4.11
C SER A 22 -20.74 14.06 2.75
N GLU A 23 -19.97 13.79 1.72
CA GLU A 23 -20.48 13.44 0.39
C GLU A 23 -20.25 11.95 0.18
N ILE A 24 -21.23 11.28 -0.40
CA ILE A 24 -21.26 9.83 -0.53
C ILE A 24 -21.36 9.47 -2.02
N ARG A 25 -20.53 8.50 -2.44
CA ARG A 25 -20.77 7.75 -3.67
C ARG A 25 -21.04 6.30 -3.29
N TRP A 26 -21.85 5.59 -4.08
CA TRP A 26 -22.07 4.16 -3.85
C TRP A 26 -21.88 3.36 -5.12
N TYR A 27 -21.38 2.14 -4.91
CA TYR A 27 -21.01 1.21 -5.96
C TYR A 27 -21.53 -0.18 -5.59
N HIS A 28 -21.87 -0.97 -6.59
CA HIS A 28 -22.06 -2.39 -6.38
C HIS A 28 -20.69 -3.06 -6.27
N ALA A 29 -20.56 -4.12 -5.45
CA ALA A 29 -19.29 -4.80 -5.22
C ALA A 29 -18.64 -5.40 -6.50
N SER A 30 -19.44 -5.62 -7.55
CA SER A 30 -18.96 -6.09 -8.87
C SER A 30 -18.69 -4.96 -9.88
N GLU A 31 -18.91 -3.69 -9.52
CA GLU A 31 -18.63 -2.58 -10.43
C GLU A 31 -17.14 -2.28 -10.52
N HIS A 32 -16.70 -1.91 -11.72
CA HIS A 32 -15.35 -1.40 -11.91
C HIS A 32 -15.21 -0.02 -11.29
N LEU A 33 -14.22 0.14 -10.42
CA LEU A 33 -13.92 1.39 -9.75
C LEU A 33 -12.83 2.15 -10.50
N ASP A 34 -13.16 3.36 -10.98
CA ASP A 34 -12.14 4.29 -11.49
C ASP A 34 -11.47 4.99 -10.32
N VAL A 35 -10.25 4.55 -10.02
CA VAL A 35 -9.48 5.03 -8.86
C VAL A 35 -9.05 6.48 -9.03
N GLU A 36 -8.72 6.94 -10.26
CA GLU A 36 -8.32 8.33 -10.51
C GLU A 36 -9.50 9.29 -10.32
N ASP A 37 -10.67 8.94 -10.85
CA ASP A 37 -11.90 9.73 -10.63
C ASP A 37 -12.25 9.76 -9.15
N LEU A 38 -12.11 8.62 -8.46
CA LEU A 38 -12.40 8.53 -7.03
C LEU A 38 -11.47 9.43 -6.20
N PHE A 39 -10.17 9.45 -6.51
CA PHE A 39 -9.23 10.32 -5.82
C PHE A 39 -9.50 11.79 -6.11
N THR A 40 -9.68 12.16 -7.37
CA THR A 40 -10.03 13.54 -7.76
C THR A 40 -11.28 14.03 -7.04
N TRP A 41 -12.31 13.20 -7.00
CA TRP A 41 -13.53 13.51 -6.25
C TRP A 41 -13.26 13.66 -4.75
N SER A 42 -12.45 12.78 -4.16
CA SER A 42 -12.19 12.83 -2.72
C SER A 42 -11.44 14.10 -2.31
N GLU A 43 -10.52 14.58 -3.13
CA GLU A 43 -9.83 15.86 -2.91
C GLU A 43 -10.82 17.03 -2.98
N GLN A 44 -11.68 17.08 -4.01
CA GLN A 44 -12.70 18.11 -4.14
C GLN A 44 -13.70 18.14 -2.97
N VAL A 45 -14.05 16.99 -2.43
CA VAL A 45 -14.93 16.88 -1.25
C VAL A 45 -14.21 17.38 -0.01
N SER A 46 -12.95 17.01 0.17
CA SER A 46 -12.12 17.43 1.29
C SER A 46 -11.88 18.94 1.29
N ASP A 47 -11.67 19.54 0.12
CA ASP A 47 -11.53 21.00 -0.05
C ASP A 47 -12.79 21.77 0.42
N ARG A 48 -13.97 21.13 0.36
CA ARG A 48 -15.21 21.67 0.91
C ARG A 48 -15.40 21.36 2.41
N SER A 49 -14.35 20.88 3.08
CA SER A 49 -14.38 20.47 4.49
C SER A 49 -15.41 19.36 4.79
N ARG A 50 -15.66 18.49 3.82
CA ARG A 50 -16.55 17.33 3.94
C ARG A 50 -15.75 16.03 3.89
N ILE A 51 -16.33 14.96 4.39
CA ILE A 51 -15.73 13.63 4.38
C ILE A 51 -16.20 12.90 3.11
N PRO A 52 -15.29 12.48 2.21
CA PRO A 52 -15.65 11.62 1.10
C PRO A 52 -15.85 10.19 1.59
N GLU A 53 -17.05 9.67 1.42
CA GLU A 53 -17.45 8.31 1.81
C GLU A 53 -17.90 7.51 0.60
N VAL A 54 -17.44 6.27 0.53
CA VAL A 54 -17.88 5.29 -0.47
C VAL A 54 -18.62 4.17 0.22
N LEU A 55 -19.84 3.90 -0.24
CA LEU A 55 -20.60 2.72 0.17
C LEU A 55 -20.47 1.66 -0.91
N VAL A 56 -20.05 0.48 -0.51
CA VAL A 56 -20.03 -0.71 -1.37
C VAL A 56 -21.15 -1.63 -0.93
N ILE A 57 -21.99 -2.03 -1.88
CA ILE A 57 -23.17 -2.87 -1.66
C ILE A 57 -22.98 -4.17 -2.42
N ASP A 58 -23.14 -5.32 -1.78
CA ASP A 58 -23.06 -6.62 -2.41
C ASP A 58 -24.42 -7.20 -2.81
N ASP A 59 -24.41 -8.37 -3.42
CA ASP A 59 -25.62 -9.10 -3.86
C ASP A 59 -26.54 -9.51 -2.69
N GLU A 60 -26.02 -9.58 -1.47
CA GLU A 60 -26.78 -9.88 -0.26
C GLU A 60 -27.30 -8.61 0.44
N HIS A 61 -27.13 -7.46 -0.17
CA HIS A 61 -27.45 -6.14 0.36
C HIS A 61 -26.67 -5.75 1.63
N ALA A 62 -25.53 -6.42 1.87
CA ALA A 62 -24.60 -5.94 2.89
C ALA A 62 -23.93 -4.65 2.41
N VAL A 63 -23.79 -3.69 3.32
CA VAL A 63 -23.20 -2.37 3.01
C VAL A 63 -21.95 -2.17 3.83
N VAL A 64 -20.85 -1.87 3.16
CA VAL A 64 -19.62 -1.45 3.80
C VAL A 64 -19.31 0.00 3.43
N THR A 65 -18.99 0.80 4.43
CA THR A 65 -18.63 2.21 4.23
C THR A 65 -17.13 2.40 4.38
N TYR A 66 -16.54 3.04 3.38
CA TYR A 66 -15.13 3.42 3.37
C TYR A 66 -15.00 4.94 3.34
N ARG A 67 -13.97 5.46 4.01
CA ARG A 67 -13.50 6.82 3.78
C ARG A 67 -12.41 6.79 2.75
N VAL A 68 -12.45 7.72 1.81
CA VAL A 68 -11.44 7.87 0.78
C VAL A 68 -10.65 9.14 1.06
N ALA A 69 -9.33 9.03 1.13
CA ALA A 69 -8.47 10.19 1.31
C ALA A 69 -7.10 9.90 0.71
N ARG A 70 -6.44 10.92 0.22
CA ARG A 70 -5.01 10.86 -0.01
C ARG A 70 -4.32 10.80 1.34
N ILE A 71 -3.43 9.83 1.50
CA ILE A 71 -2.61 9.67 2.69
C ILE A 71 -1.14 9.65 2.30
N GLU A 72 -0.30 10.19 3.18
CA GLU A 72 1.16 10.17 3.03
C GLU A 72 1.72 9.41 4.25
N PRO A 73 1.73 8.07 4.20
CA PRO A 73 2.22 7.27 5.32
C PRO A 73 3.72 7.47 5.50
N GLU A 74 4.16 7.68 6.72
CA GLU A 74 5.56 7.82 7.09
C GLU A 74 5.88 6.89 8.26
N GLY A 75 7.13 6.43 8.32
CA GLY A 75 7.66 5.59 9.37
C GLY A 75 8.93 6.17 10.00
N VAL A 76 9.40 5.54 11.06
CA VAL A 76 10.55 6.03 11.85
C VAL A 76 11.88 5.41 11.44
N MET A 77 11.92 4.53 10.43
CA MET A 77 13.11 3.73 10.10
C MET A 77 14.17 4.52 9.30
N GLY A 78 13.92 5.78 9.01
CA GLY A 78 14.79 6.58 8.13
C GLY A 78 14.61 6.25 6.65
N GLY A 79 15.24 7.03 5.78
CA GLY A 79 15.19 6.85 4.34
C GLY A 79 15.96 5.60 3.87
N LEU A 80 15.69 5.17 2.65
CA LEU A 80 16.40 4.07 2.00
C LEU A 80 17.81 4.52 1.60
N SER A 81 18.82 3.69 1.91
CA SER A 81 20.21 3.92 1.53
C SER A 81 20.56 3.18 0.23
N GLU A 82 20.96 3.92 -0.80
CA GLU A 82 21.43 3.29 -2.06
C GLU A 82 22.68 2.43 -1.85
N LYS A 83 23.59 2.86 -0.96
CA LYS A 83 24.80 2.07 -0.64
C LYS A 83 24.45 0.70 -0.06
N ASP A 84 23.40 0.63 0.77
CA ASP A 84 22.95 -0.62 1.36
C ASP A 84 22.34 -1.53 0.30
N LEU A 85 21.60 -0.96 -0.64
CA LEU A 85 21.08 -1.70 -1.80
C LEU A 85 22.21 -2.22 -2.70
N GLU A 86 23.20 -1.39 -3.02
CA GLU A 86 24.37 -1.78 -3.81
C GLU A 86 25.17 -2.91 -3.12
N TRP A 87 25.30 -2.83 -1.80
CA TRP A 87 25.95 -3.87 -1.02
C TRP A 87 25.19 -5.20 -1.12
N ILE A 88 23.86 -5.18 -0.96
CA ILE A 88 23.02 -6.37 -1.13
C ILE A 88 23.11 -6.93 -2.55
N ALA A 89 23.10 -6.06 -3.57
CA ALA A 89 23.28 -6.46 -4.97
C ALA A 89 24.61 -7.20 -5.21
N GLY A 90 25.68 -6.75 -4.55
CA GLY A 90 27.00 -7.33 -4.63
C GLY A 90 27.13 -8.74 -4.04
N LEU A 91 26.22 -9.15 -3.15
CA LEU A 91 26.24 -10.49 -2.57
C LEU A 91 25.83 -11.59 -3.56
N GLY A 92 25.05 -11.23 -4.58
CA GLY A 92 24.42 -12.19 -5.47
C GLY A 92 23.41 -13.08 -4.74
N GLY A 93 22.61 -13.82 -5.49
CA GLY A 93 21.60 -14.69 -4.88
C GLY A 93 21.20 -15.83 -5.81
N SER A 94 20.77 -16.95 -5.21
CA SER A 94 20.18 -18.07 -5.95
C SER A 94 18.71 -17.75 -6.29
N PRO A 95 18.28 -17.88 -7.54
CA PRO A 95 16.91 -17.61 -7.93
C PRO A 95 15.93 -18.59 -7.25
N LEU A 96 14.74 -18.11 -6.92
CA LEU A 96 13.63 -18.89 -6.42
C LEU A 96 12.53 -19.00 -7.48
N ASP A 97 11.78 -20.10 -7.49
CA ASP A 97 10.65 -20.33 -8.41
C ASP A 97 9.55 -19.25 -8.29
N SER A 98 9.47 -18.61 -7.12
CA SER A 98 8.56 -17.48 -6.85
C SER A 98 8.96 -16.17 -7.53
N GLY A 99 10.05 -16.14 -8.31
CA GLY A 99 10.62 -14.92 -8.91
C GLY A 99 11.49 -14.09 -7.97
N GLY A 100 11.64 -14.50 -6.72
CA GLY A 100 12.56 -13.91 -5.75
C GLY A 100 13.96 -14.48 -5.81
N SER A 101 14.75 -14.24 -4.77
CA SER A 101 16.07 -14.85 -4.61
C SER A 101 16.40 -15.18 -3.15
N PHE A 102 17.26 -16.14 -2.95
CA PHE A 102 17.84 -16.46 -1.65
C PHE A 102 19.30 -16.02 -1.62
N ILE A 103 19.66 -15.22 -0.63
CA ILE A 103 21.02 -14.74 -0.41
C ILE A 103 21.54 -15.37 0.87
N VAL A 104 22.69 -16.04 0.78
CA VAL A 104 23.41 -16.57 1.95
C VAL A 104 23.98 -15.37 2.71
N GLU A 105 23.55 -15.17 3.95
CA GLU A 105 23.95 -14.02 4.75
C GLU A 105 25.40 -14.16 5.23
N SER A 106 26.19 -13.11 4.99
CA SER A 106 27.52 -12.95 5.60
C SER A 106 27.45 -11.85 6.65
N ASN A 107 27.44 -12.21 7.88
CA ASN A 107 27.65 -11.49 9.14
C ASN A 107 26.97 -10.13 9.41
N GLU A 108 26.66 -9.27 8.43
CA GLU A 108 26.02 -7.98 8.66
C GLU A 108 25.08 -7.64 7.49
N TRP A 109 23.80 -7.69 7.73
CA TRP A 109 22.80 -7.29 6.75
C TRP A 109 22.47 -5.81 6.93
N PRO A 110 22.71 -4.94 5.94
CA PRO A 110 22.67 -3.50 6.15
C PRO A 110 21.26 -2.90 6.23
N GLU A 111 20.26 -3.54 5.59
CA GLU A 111 18.90 -3.01 5.52
C GLU A 111 17.87 -4.07 5.94
N GLU A 112 17.51 -4.06 7.23
CA GLU A 112 16.62 -5.06 7.84
C GLU A 112 15.22 -5.12 7.22
N ARG A 113 14.79 -4.07 6.52
CA ARG A 113 13.48 -3.99 5.86
C ARG A 113 13.44 -4.75 4.53
N ILE A 114 14.60 -5.03 3.94
CA ILE A 114 14.73 -5.81 2.71
C ILE A 114 15.00 -7.26 3.03
N GLY A 115 14.18 -8.12 2.45
CA GLY A 115 14.26 -9.56 2.65
C GLY A 115 13.71 -10.04 3.99
N VAL A 116 13.34 -11.30 4.02
CA VAL A 116 12.84 -12.00 5.21
C VAL A 116 13.96 -12.85 5.78
N PRO A 117 14.30 -12.70 7.08
CA PRO A 117 15.34 -13.52 7.73
C PRO A 117 15.04 -15.02 7.61
N HIS A 118 16.07 -15.80 7.33
CA HIS A 118 16.09 -17.25 7.31
C HIS A 118 17.32 -17.74 8.07
N PRO A 119 17.34 -18.94 8.68
CA PRO A 119 18.49 -19.44 9.44
C PRO A 119 19.83 -19.45 8.69
N GLU A 120 19.79 -19.56 7.37
CA GLU A 120 20.99 -19.63 6.52
C GLU A 120 21.17 -18.38 5.65
N GLY A 121 20.36 -17.32 5.83
CA GLY A 121 20.46 -16.13 5.00
C GLY A 121 19.17 -15.30 4.96
N ARG A 122 18.86 -14.72 3.80
CA ARG A 122 17.66 -13.95 3.58
C ARG A 122 16.95 -14.32 2.28
N MET A 123 15.62 -14.33 2.35
CA MET A 123 14.77 -14.50 1.18
C MET A 123 14.28 -13.12 0.71
N LEU A 124 14.60 -12.78 -0.52
CA LEU A 124 14.01 -11.64 -1.22
C LEU A 124 12.77 -12.13 -1.98
N ASP A 125 11.66 -11.43 -1.83
CA ASP A 125 10.52 -11.61 -2.73
C ASP A 125 10.81 -11.02 -4.12
N ALA A 126 9.89 -11.24 -5.06
CA ALA A 126 10.07 -10.77 -6.44
C ALA A 126 10.27 -9.24 -6.52
N SER A 127 9.52 -8.45 -5.72
CA SER A 127 9.64 -6.99 -5.73
C SER A 127 10.98 -6.52 -5.16
N ALA A 128 11.45 -7.14 -4.08
CA ALA A 128 12.75 -6.84 -3.50
C ALA A 128 13.89 -7.23 -4.43
N LYS A 129 13.79 -8.39 -5.10
CA LYS A 129 14.77 -8.79 -6.12
C LYS A 129 14.81 -7.80 -7.27
N GLN A 130 13.65 -7.44 -7.85
CA GLN A 130 13.56 -6.49 -8.95
C GLN A 130 14.07 -5.10 -8.56
N LEU A 131 13.84 -4.66 -7.32
CA LEU A 131 14.40 -3.43 -6.79
C LEU A 131 15.94 -3.47 -6.81
N ILE A 132 16.53 -4.56 -6.35
CA ILE A 132 18.00 -4.75 -6.36
C ILE A 132 18.54 -4.84 -7.80
N ASP A 133 17.92 -5.65 -8.65
CA ASP A 133 18.35 -5.84 -10.04
C ASP A 133 18.29 -4.52 -10.84
N SER A 134 17.30 -3.67 -10.57
CA SER A 134 17.13 -2.38 -11.23
C SER A 134 18.27 -1.39 -11.02
N LEU A 135 19.11 -1.60 -10.01
CA LEU A 135 20.31 -0.77 -9.78
C LEU A 135 21.35 -0.93 -10.91
N SER A 136 21.49 -2.16 -11.42
CA SER A 136 22.42 -2.46 -12.50
C SER A 136 21.76 -2.48 -13.88
N ASP A 137 20.48 -2.80 -13.95
CA ASP A 137 19.69 -2.84 -15.18
C ASP A 137 18.31 -2.20 -14.97
N PRO A 138 18.15 -0.92 -15.33
CA PRO A 138 16.87 -0.21 -15.20
C PRO A 138 15.70 -0.88 -15.91
N SER A 139 15.94 -1.76 -16.90
CA SER A 139 14.88 -2.51 -17.58
C SER A 139 14.20 -3.56 -16.69
N GLN A 140 14.82 -3.94 -15.59
CA GLN A 140 14.28 -4.86 -14.60
C GLN A 140 13.34 -4.17 -13.59
N ASN A 141 13.23 -2.84 -13.66
CA ASN A 141 12.34 -2.11 -12.78
C ASN A 141 10.87 -2.42 -13.07
N THR A 142 10.08 -2.55 -12.03
CA THR A 142 8.65 -2.86 -12.11
C THR A 142 7.87 -1.95 -11.17
N ILE A 143 6.56 -1.86 -11.37
CA ILE A 143 5.65 -1.12 -10.47
C ILE A 143 5.80 -1.64 -9.02
N GLY A 144 5.96 -2.95 -8.84
CA GLY A 144 6.18 -3.53 -7.51
C GLY A 144 7.48 -3.08 -6.86
N ALA A 145 8.57 -2.96 -7.63
CA ALA A 145 9.84 -2.43 -7.16
C ALA A 145 9.75 -0.93 -6.82
N ASP A 146 9.04 -0.14 -7.64
CA ASP A 146 8.83 1.29 -7.40
C ASP A 146 8.01 1.53 -6.12
N ILE A 147 6.91 0.80 -5.93
CA ILE A 147 6.11 0.87 -4.70
C ILE A 147 6.97 0.50 -3.49
N LEU A 148 7.72 -0.59 -3.57
CA LEU A 148 8.59 -1.01 -2.47
C LEU A 148 9.65 0.05 -2.15
N ARG A 149 10.27 0.65 -3.17
CA ARG A 149 11.23 1.75 -3.01
C ARG A 149 10.60 2.96 -2.32
N ASP A 150 9.39 3.38 -2.73
CA ASP A 150 8.67 4.49 -2.11
C ASP A 150 8.36 4.21 -0.64
N LEU A 151 7.83 3.03 -0.32
CA LEU A 151 7.53 2.63 1.05
C LEU A 151 8.78 2.67 1.96
N LEU A 152 9.89 2.13 1.47
CA LEU A 152 11.16 2.15 2.21
C LEU A 152 11.72 3.57 2.37
N SER A 153 11.60 4.41 1.33
CA SER A 153 12.06 5.80 1.35
C SER A 153 11.28 6.66 2.35
N ARG A 154 10.01 6.33 2.57
CA ARG A 154 9.15 6.93 3.62
C ARG A 154 9.47 6.42 5.04
N GLY A 155 10.49 5.59 5.21
CA GLY A 155 10.84 5.02 6.51
C GLY A 155 9.89 3.94 7.02
N LEU A 156 9.02 3.42 6.17
CA LEU A 156 8.13 2.31 6.51
C LEU A 156 8.88 0.98 6.50
N HIS A 157 8.32 -0.01 7.20
CA HIS A 157 8.82 -1.36 7.23
C HIS A 157 7.82 -2.33 6.58
N PRO A 158 7.91 -2.54 5.24
CA PRO A 158 7.01 -3.45 4.53
C PRO A 158 7.34 -4.91 4.85
N ARG A 159 6.29 -5.72 5.02
CA ARG A 159 6.35 -7.18 5.19
C ARG A 159 5.24 -7.83 4.37
N PRO A 160 5.39 -9.10 3.96
CA PRO A 160 4.36 -9.78 3.19
C PRO A 160 2.98 -9.67 3.83
N GLY A 161 2.00 -9.27 3.03
CA GLY A 161 0.61 -9.03 3.45
C GLY A 161 -0.35 -10.17 3.14
N PHE A 162 0.12 -11.33 2.65
CA PHE A 162 -0.71 -12.43 2.14
C PHE A 162 -1.84 -12.85 3.08
N LYS A 163 -1.61 -12.81 4.41
CA LYS A 163 -2.63 -13.13 5.42
C LYS A 163 -3.86 -12.20 5.36
N TYR A 164 -3.69 -11.03 4.79
CA TYR A 164 -4.71 -9.98 4.68
C TYR A 164 -5.19 -9.77 3.24
N GLY A 165 -4.80 -10.65 2.30
CA GLY A 165 -5.10 -10.49 0.88
C GLY A 165 -4.44 -9.27 0.23
N THR A 166 -3.33 -8.81 0.77
CA THR A 166 -2.60 -7.63 0.28
C THR A 166 -1.16 -7.97 -0.05
N ARG A 167 -0.50 -7.15 -0.87
CA ARG A 167 0.92 -7.34 -1.19
C ARG A 167 1.79 -7.13 0.03
N TRP A 168 1.59 -5.99 0.71
CA TRP A 168 2.35 -5.65 1.90
C TRP A 168 1.46 -5.23 3.05
N ARG A 169 1.93 -5.51 4.25
CA ARG A 169 1.56 -4.84 5.49
C ARG A 169 2.75 -3.98 5.91
N CYS A 170 2.52 -2.69 6.12
CA CYS A 170 3.58 -1.74 6.40
C CYS A 170 3.50 -1.23 7.84
N TYR A 171 4.62 -1.30 8.52
CA TYR A 171 4.76 -0.78 9.88
C TYR A 171 5.37 0.61 9.83
N ASP A 172 4.89 1.49 10.67
CA ASP A 172 5.43 2.84 10.90
C ASP A 172 6.53 2.87 11.98
N SER A 173 6.77 1.74 12.63
CA SER A 173 7.69 1.54 13.74
C SER A 173 8.46 0.22 13.55
N ARG A 174 9.37 -0.11 14.48
CA ARG A 174 10.09 -1.38 14.46
C ARG A 174 9.13 -2.55 14.62
N LEU A 175 9.50 -3.68 14.00
CA LEU A 175 8.72 -4.92 14.12
C LEU A 175 8.57 -5.34 15.58
N GLY A 176 7.34 -5.70 15.94
CA GLY A 176 7.03 -6.16 17.30
C GLY A 176 6.59 -5.07 18.28
N GLU A 177 6.75 -3.79 17.94
CA GLU A 177 6.29 -2.69 18.80
C GLU A 177 4.79 -2.44 18.68
N LYS A 178 4.25 -2.50 17.45
CA LYS A 178 2.84 -2.25 17.15
C LYS A 178 2.34 -3.14 16.02
N HIS A 179 1.03 -3.16 15.82
CA HIS A 179 0.45 -3.71 14.60
C HIS A 179 0.73 -2.81 13.40
N ALA A 180 0.82 -3.41 12.21
CA ALA A 180 0.96 -2.66 10.98
C ALA A 180 -0.30 -1.78 10.73
N PRO A 181 -0.17 -0.46 10.70
CA PRO A 181 -1.32 0.43 10.47
C PRO A 181 -1.75 0.45 9.00
N TRP A 182 -0.89 0.01 8.08
CA TRP A 182 -1.15 0.11 6.65
C TRP A 182 -1.15 -1.26 5.97
N LEU A 183 -2.13 -1.46 5.08
CA LEU A 183 -2.17 -2.56 4.12
C LEU A 183 -2.05 -1.96 2.72
N VAL A 184 -1.11 -2.47 1.93
CA VAL A 184 -0.82 -1.96 0.59
C VAL A 184 -1.12 -3.03 -0.45
N VAL A 185 -2.00 -2.70 -1.39
CA VAL A 185 -2.37 -3.55 -2.51
C VAL A 185 -1.57 -3.13 -3.74
N HIS A 186 -1.03 -4.09 -4.46
CA HIS A 186 -0.42 -3.83 -5.76
C HIS A 186 -1.52 -3.68 -6.81
N PRO A 187 -1.48 -2.66 -7.70
CA PRO A 187 -2.56 -2.41 -8.66
C PRO A 187 -2.93 -3.62 -9.55
N ALA A 188 -1.94 -4.42 -9.95
CA ALA A 188 -2.16 -5.63 -10.76
C ALA A 188 -2.71 -6.84 -9.95
N GLU A 189 -2.74 -6.74 -8.62
CA GLU A 189 -3.23 -7.78 -7.70
C GLU A 189 -4.54 -7.35 -7.02
N ALA A 190 -5.05 -6.15 -7.35
CA ALA A 190 -6.35 -5.72 -6.87
C ALA A 190 -7.43 -6.65 -7.45
N PRO A 191 -8.36 -7.16 -6.64
CA PRO A 191 -9.48 -7.92 -7.16
C PRO A 191 -10.29 -7.04 -8.13
N ASN A 192 -10.62 -7.63 -9.29
CA ASN A 192 -11.51 -6.99 -10.27
C ASN A 192 -12.91 -6.87 -9.71
#